data_1ef0dcb5cea48dffbba933318a6c8145
#
_entry.id   1ef0dcb5cea48dffbba933318a6c8145
#
_cell.length_a   1.000
_cell.length_b   1.000
_cell.length_c   1.000
_cell.angle_alpha   90.00
_cell.angle_beta   90.00
_cell.angle_gamma   90.00
#
_symmetry.space_group_name_H-M   'P 1'
#
loop_
_entity.id
_entity.type
_entity.pdbx_description
1 polymer ?
#
loop_
_entity_poly.entity_id
_entity_poly.type
_entity_poly.pdbx_seq_one_letter_code
_entity_poly.pdbx_strand_id
1 'polypeptide(L)' 'LSAREFDVMRFLLQAQDRILSKEMILARVWGYDSNAVENHVEVYVGFLRKKLSAINSNVRIEAVRRLGYRLEVAEA' A
#
# COMPACT_ATOMS: atom_id res chain seq x y z
N LEU A 1 -8.72 7.16 -8.21
CA LEU A 1 -7.37 7.07 -7.66
C LEU A 1 -6.38 7.87 -8.50
N SER A 2 -5.40 8.47 -7.86
CA SER A 2 -4.27 9.03 -8.59
C SER A 2 -3.41 7.89 -9.17
N ALA A 3 -2.58 8.21 -10.15
CA ALA A 3 -1.69 7.20 -10.74
C ALA A 3 -0.79 6.56 -9.69
N ARG A 4 -0.29 7.35 -8.75
CA ARG A 4 0.60 6.85 -7.69
C ARG A 4 -0.13 5.94 -6.71
N GLU A 5 -1.35 6.31 -6.33
CA GLU A 5 -2.19 5.46 -5.48
C GLU A 5 -2.49 4.12 -6.17
N PHE A 6 -2.78 4.19 -7.45
CA PHE A 6 -3.05 3.00 -8.26
C PHE A 6 -1.81 2.08 -8.28
N ASP A 7 -0.63 2.64 -8.46
CA ASP A 7 0.62 1.87 -8.49
C ASP A 7 0.87 1.17 -7.14
N VAL A 8 0.66 1.87 -6.04
CA VAL A 8 0.81 1.28 -4.69
C VAL A 8 -0.18 0.13 -4.51
N MET A 9 -1.45 0.36 -4.87
CA MET A 9 -2.49 -0.67 -4.74
C MET A 9 -2.17 -1.89 -5.60
N ARG A 10 -1.73 -1.66 -6.82
CA ARG A 10 -1.38 -2.73 -7.75
C ARG A 10 -0.24 -3.58 -7.20
N PHE A 11 0.79 -2.95 -6.65
CA PHE A 11 1.92 -3.68 -6.06
C PHE A 11 1.47 -4.52 -4.88
N LEU A 12 0.64 -3.96 -4.01
CA LEU A 12 0.08 -4.70 -2.87
C LEU A 12 -0.77 -5.89 -3.32
N LEU A 13 -1.58 -5.71 -4.36
CA LEU A 13 -2.39 -6.79 -4.92
C LEU A 13 -1.54 -7.92 -5.50
N GLN A 14 -0.47 -7.58 -6.20
CA GLN A 14 0.44 -8.58 -6.77
C GLN A 14 1.14 -9.40 -5.70
N ALA A 15 1.32 -8.83 -4.51
CA ALA A 15 1.97 -9.47 -3.40
C ALA A 15 0.98 -9.82 -2.28
N GLN A 16 -0.26 -10.14 -2.65
CA GLN A 16 -1.32 -10.47 -1.69
C GLN A 16 -0.82 -11.49 -0.66
N ASP A 17 -1.16 -11.27 0.61
CA ASP A 17 -0.78 -12.08 1.77
C ASP A 17 0.70 -12.01 2.14
N ARG A 18 1.50 -11.23 1.42
CA ARG A 18 2.88 -10.99 1.77
C ARG A 18 3.04 -9.65 2.45
N ILE A 19 3.96 -9.58 3.39
CA ILE A 19 4.30 -8.32 4.04
C ILE A 19 5.33 -7.61 3.16
N LEU A 20 4.99 -6.40 2.72
CA LEU A 20 5.90 -5.55 1.94
C LEU A 20 6.43 -4.44 2.83
N SER A 21 7.74 -4.32 2.91
CA SER A 21 8.35 -3.24 3.66
C SER A 21 8.11 -1.90 2.98
N LYS A 22 8.17 -0.82 3.74
CA LYS A 22 8.04 0.53 3.18
C LYS A 22 9.13 0.79 2.14
N GLU A 23 10.33 0.29 2.38
CA GLU A 23 11.45 0.42 1.43
C GLU A 23 11.14 -0.27 0.11
N MET A 24 10.56 -1.46 0.16
CA MET A 24 10.19 -2.20 -1.06
C MET A 24 9.14 -1.44 -1.84
N ILE A 25 8.11 -0.94 -1.18
CA ILE A 25 7.05 -0.17 -1.82
C ILE A 25 7.63 1.12 -2.41
N LEU A 26 8.47 1.79 -1.65
CA LEU A 26 9.11 3.03 -2.10
C LEU A 26 9.95 2.80 -3.36
N ALA A 27 10.80 1.79 -3.34
CA ALA A 27 11.67 1.47 -4.47
C ALA A 27 10.88 1.06 -5.71
N ARG A 28 9.82 0.26 -5.51
CA ARG A 28 9.01 -0.26 -6.62
C ARG A 28 8.16 0.83 -7.27
N VAL A 29 7.55 1.68 -6.47
CA VAL A 29 6.58 2.67 -6.96
C VAL A 29 7.26 3.98 -7.32
N TRP A 30 8.18 4.47 -6.50
CA TRP A 30 8.87 5.75 -6.72
C TRP A 30 10.23 5.59 -7.37
N GLY A 31 10.90 4.46 -7.18
CA GLY A 31 12.22 4.21 -7.73
C GLY A 31 13.36 4.73 -6.84
N TYR A 32 14.55 4.25 -7.11
CA TYR A 32 15.74 4.58 -6.30
C TYR A 32 16.22 6.01 -6.46
N ASP A 33 15.96 6.61 -7.61
CA ASP A 33 16.41 7.98 -7.91
C ASP A 33 15.42 9.04 -7.43
N SER A 34 14.36 8.62 -6.78
CA SER A 34 13.33 9.52 -6.29
C SER A 34 13.76 10.20 -5.01
N ASN A 35 13.29 11.44 -4.80
CA ASN A 35 13.43 12.13 -3.52
C ASN A 35 12.38 11.70 -2.51
N ALA A 36 11.54 10.74 -2.84
CA ALA A 36 10.51 10.23 -1.95
C ALA A 36 11.13 9.52 -0.76
N VAL A 37 10.46 9.61 0.38
CA VAL A 37 10.88 8.96 1.62
C VAL A 37 9.75 8.05 2.12
N GLU A 38 10.05 7.21 3.11
CA GLU A 38 9.08 6.24 3.64
C GLU A 38 7.76 6.88 4.07
N ASN A 39 7.79 8.13 4.51
CA ASN A 39 6.58 8.85 4.88
C ASN A 39 5.59 8.98 3.71
N HIS A 40 6.09 9.05 2.48
CA HIS A 40 5.22 9.07 1.30
C HIS A 40 4.42 7.78 1.19
N VAL A 41 5.04 6.64 1.50
CA VAL A 41 4.35 5.35 1.51
C VAL A 41 3.21 5.38 2.53
N GLU A 42 3.48 5.87 3.74
CA GLU A 42 2.46 5.96 4.79
C GLU A 42 1.28 6.82 4.38
N VAL A 43 1.55 7.96 3.76
CA VAL A 43 0.51 8.89 3.31
C VAL A 43 -0.36 8.24 2.24
N TYR A 44 0.24 7.62 1.24
CA TYR A 44 -0.53 6.99 0.15
C TYR A 44 -1.31 5.76 0.63
N VAL A 45 -0.73 4.96 1.51
CA VAL A 45 -1.45 3.85 2.12
C VAL A 45 -2.64 4.37 2.92
N GLY A 46 -2.47 5.47 3.63
CA GLY A 46 -3.57 6.12 4.36
C GLY A 46 -4.71 6.53 3.46
N PHE A 47 -4.41 7.13 2.31
CA PHE A 47 -5.42 7.50 1.31
C PHE A 47 -6.16 6.27 0.79
N LEU A 48 -5.43 5.21 0.48
CA LEU A 48 -6.03 3.96 -0.01
C LEU A 48 -6.95 3.34 1.04
N ARG A 49 -6.51 3.31 2.30
CA ARG A 49 -7.33 2.76 3.38
C ARG A 49 -8.64 3.52 3.55
N LYS A 50 -8.60 4.84 3.45
CA LYS A 50 -9.80 5.67 3.49
C LYS A 50 -10.74 5.36 2.35
N LYS A 51 -10.22 5.25 1.14
CA LYS A 51 -11.02 4.98 -0.05
C LYS A 51 -11.65 3.61 -0.01
N LEU A 52 -10.90 2.61 0.42
CA LEU A 52 -11.42 1.24 0.57
C LEU A 52 -12.54 1.18 1.62
N SER A 53 -12.36 1.88 2.71
CA SER A 53 -13.39 1.96 3.76
C SER A 53 -14.65 2.66 3.25
N ALA A 54 -14.49 3.74 2.49
CA ALA A 54 -15.62 4.52 1.96
C ALA A 54 -16.52 3.72 1.03
N ILE A 55 -15.97 2.75 0.31
CA ILE A 55 -16.74 1.91 -0.61
C ILE A 55 -17.11 0.56 -0.01
N ASN A 56 -16.90 0.38 1.29
CA ASN A 56 -17.15 -0.89 1.97
C ASN A 56 -16.48 -2.09 1.30
N SER A 57 -15.26 -1.88 0.83
CA SER A 57 -14.48 -2.94 0.20
C SER A 57 -14.12 -4.02 1.22
N ASN A 58 -14.08 -5.27 0.77
CA ASN A 58 -13.57 -6.36 1.58
C ASN A 58 -12.03 -6.46 1.52
N VAL A 59 -11.41 -5.59 0.76
CA VAL A 59 -9.94 -5.49 0.70
C VAL A 59 -9.47 -4.55 1.80
N ARG A 60 -8.48 -4.98 2.55
CA ARG A 60 -7.89 -4.20 3.64
C ARG A 60 -6.38 -4.16 3.51
N ILE A 61 -5.80 -3.04 3.91
CA ILE A 61 -4.35 -2.90 4.01
C ILE A 61 -4.02 -2.87 5.49
N GLU A 62 -3.34 -3.90 5.96
CA GLU A 62 -2.93 -4.03 7.35
C GLU A 62 -1.54 -3.46 7.54
N ALA A 63 -1.38 -2.60 8.53
CA ALA A 63 -0.06 -2.12 8.93
C ALA A 63 0.54 -3.14 9.89
N VAL A 64 1.64 -3.76 9.49
CA VAL A 64 2.36 -4.72 10.33
C VAL A 64 3.51 -3.97 10.97
N ARG A 65 3.44 -3.83 12.28
CA ARG A 65 4.41 -3.03 13.04
C ARG A 65 5.85 -3.48 12.76
N ARG A 66 6.69 -2.53 12.38
CA ARG A 66 8.12 -2.71 12.10
C ARG A 66 8.44 -3.51 10.83
N LEU A 67 7.43 -4.11 10.19
CA LEU A 67 7.65 -4.93 9.00
C LEU A 67 7.17 -4.24 7.73
N GLY A 68 6.01 -3.58 7.77
CA GLY A 68 5.48 -2.90 6.61
C GLY A 68 3.97 -3.04 6.49
N TYR A 69 3.51 -3.35 5.29
CA TYR A 69 2.09 -3.46 4.98
C TYR A 69 1.77 -4.78 4.30
N ARG A 70 0.57 -5.25 4.55
CA ARG A 70 0.05 -6.46 3.93
C ARG A 70 -1.37 -6.22 3.45
N LEU A 71 -1.67 -6.63 2.24
CA LEU A 71 -3.02 -6.55 1.72
C LEU A 71 -3.76 -7.84 2.06
N GLU A 72 -4.93 -7.70 2.63
CA GLU A 72 -5.82 -8.81 2.95
C GLU A 72 -7.13 -8.65 2.21
N VAL A 73 -7.69 -9.76 1.76
CA VAL A 73 -9.05 -9.81 1.23
C VAL A 73 -9.89 -10.57 2.24
N ALA A 74 -10.82 -9.88 2.86
CA ALA A 74 -11.72 -10.50 3.83
C ALA A 74 -12.70 -11.41 3.08
N GLU A 75 -12.86 -12.62 3.57
CA GLU A 75 -13.88 -13.51 3.03
C GLU A 75 -15.26 -13.06 3.47
N ALA A 76 -16.19 -13.18 2.56
CA ALA A 76 -17.59 -12.82 2.82
C ALA A 76 -18.23 -13.76 3.83
#